data_8ab62f038b83acd968b9d05c929596d3
#
_entry.id   8ab62f038b83acd968b9d05c929596d3
#
_cell.length_a   1.000
_cell.length_b   1.000
_cell.length_c   1.000
_cell.angle_alpha   90.00
_cell.angle_beta   90.00
_cell.angle_gamma   90.00
#
_symmetry.space_group_name_H-M   'P 1'
#
loop_
_entity.id
_entity.type
_entity.pdbx_description
1 polymer ?
#
loop_
_entity_poly.entity_id
_entity_poly.type
_entity_poly.pdbx_seq_one_letter_code
_entity_poly.pdbx_strand_id
1 'polypeptide(L)'
;MRYLFLAAMAASLLLLLARQNTASAIDGKAIVESECASCHNITGPAPTTVDGVIRRKAPDLFYAGSKFKRDWLVAWLQNPTIIRRAGTMLLNHIVVEDGKDRINPDTIKPCAAKLSQEAAQAVADHLMTLKDDTMKAGVVDPAMKFSQSKARLLITKQLPCSGCHQLQFGKRIIGGVSGPILTEAGQRLNPDWIYSRIENPQYWDPKTWMPKIGMSHEKRELLTLLISSMN
;
A
#
# COMPACT_ATOMS: atom_id res chain seq x y z
N MET A 1 33.18 -0.68 -61.19
CA MET A 1 33.70 -0.18 -59.89
C MET A 1 32.70 0.73 -59.13
N ARG A 2 31.93 1.62 -59.75
CA ARG A 2 30.98 2.54 -59.05
C ARG A 2 29.86 1.83 -58.30
N TYR A 3 29.34 0.73 -58.75
CA TYR A 3 28.23 0.00 -58.11
C TYR A 3 28.66 -0.84 -56.89
N LEU A 4 29.92 -1.26 -56.82
CA LEU A 4 30.47 -1.98 -55.66
C LEU A 4 30.64 -1.06 -54.43
N PHE A 5 30.94 0.21 -54.60
CA PHE A 5 31.04 1.19 -53.52
C PHE A 5 29.67 1.59 -52.94
N LEU A 6 28.64 1.68 -53.78
CA LEU A 6 27.27 1.99 -53.34
C LEU A 6 26.65 0.84 -52.53
N ALA A 7 26.92 -0.42 -52.90
CA ALA A 7 26.46 -1.60 -52.18
C ALA A 7 27.13 -1.73 -50.79
N ALA A 8 28.44 -1.43 -50.69
CA ALA A 8 29.16 -1.46 -49.43
C ALA A 8 28.71 -0.36 -48.46
N MET A 9 28.39 0.86 -48.93
CA MET A 9 27.85 1.92 -48.10
C MET A 9 26.43 1.62 -47.61
N ALA A 10 25.55 1.03 -48.40
CA ALA A 10 24.21 0.64 -48.00
C ALA A 10 24.21 -0.49 -46.95
N ALA A 11 25.11 -1.46 -47.05
CA ALA A 11 25.28 -2.53 -46.09
C ALA A 11 25.80 -2.02 -44.74
N SER A 12 26.71 -1.04 -44.74
CA SER A 12 27.23 -0.41 -43.51
C SER A 12 26.18 0.43 -42.81
N LEU A 13 25.27 1.10 -43.51
CA LEU A 13 24.19 1.89 -42.95
C LEU A 13 23.10 0.99 -42.33
N LEU A 14 22.81 -0.16 -42.93
CA LEU A 14 21.90 -1.17 -42.39
C LEU A 14 22.43 -1.81 -41.11
N LEU A 15 23.72 -2.04 -40.98
CA LEU A 15 24.35 -2.57 -39.76
C LEU A 15 24.39 -1.54 -38.61
N LEU A 16 24.43 -0.26 -38.91
CA LEU A 16 24.35 0.81 -37.92
C LEU A 16 22.92 1.04 -37.38
N LEU A 17 21.90 0.78 -38.18
CA LEU A 17 20.49 0.86 -37.76
C LEU A 17 20.06 -0.36 -36.93
N ALA A 18 20.77 -1.49 -37.01
CA ALA A 18 20.49 -2.70 -36.23
C ALA A 18 21.00 -2.66 -34.79
N ARG A 19 21.76 -1.65 -34.39
CA ARG A 19 22.03 -1.36 -32.98
C ARG A 19 20.85 -0.59 -32.37
N GLN A 20 19.66 -1.17 -32.42
CA GLN A 20 18.60 -0.77 -31.49
C GLN A 20 19.13 -1.07 -30.09
N ASN A 21 19.37 -0.03 -29.34
CA ASN A 21 19.55 -0.13 -27.90
C ASN A 21 18.33 -0.88 -27.35
N THR A 22 18.44 -2.18 -27.14
CA THR A 22 17.55 -2.88 -26.24
C THR A 22 17.84 -2.31 -24.86
N ALA A 23 17.13 -1.23 -24.50
CA ALA A 23 17.11 -0.81 -23.12
C ALA A 23 16.72 -2.05 -22.33
N SER A 24 17.64 -2.58 -21.52
CA SER A 24 17.34 -3.73 -20.67
C SER A 24 16.11 -3.38 -19.86
N ALA A 25 15.06 -4.16 -19.97
CA ALA A 25 13.85 -3.95 -19.19
C ALA A 25 14.24 -3.93 -17.71
N ILE A 26 13.78 -2.91 -16.98
CA ILE A 26 14.08 -2.79 -15.56
C ILE A 26 13.45 -3.97 -14.83
N ASP A 27 14.26 -4.73 -14.09
CA ASP A 27 13.79 -5.88 -13.29
C ASP A 27 13.23 -5.40 -11.95
N GLY A 28 11.91 -5.25 -11.87
CA GLY A 28 11.22 -4.85 -10.65
C GLY A 28 11.38 -5.85 -9.50
N LYS A 29 11.53 -7.15 -9.80
CA LYS A 29 11.81 -8.17 -8.79
C LYS A 29 13.16 -7.96 -8.14
N ALA A 30 14.20 -7.77 -8.95
CA ALA A 30 15.54 -7.51 -8.46
C ALA A 30 15.60 -6.26 -7.57
N ILE A 31 14.89 -5.17 -7.93
CA ILE A 31 14.80 -3.97 -7.09
C ILE A 31 14.10 -4.28 -5.76
N VAL A 32 12.99 -5.01 -5.78
CA VAL A 32 12.26 -5.38 -4.55
C VAL A 32 13.13 -6.22 -3.63
N GLU A 33 13.87 -7.18 -4.15
CA GLU A 33 14.75 -8.06 -3.38
C GLU A 33 15.96 -7.31 -2.80
N SER A 34 16.57 -6.40 -3.55
CA SER A 34 17.77 -5.66 -3.12
C SER A 34 17.46 -4.45 -2.22
N GLU A 35 16.40 -3.70 -2.51
CA GLU A 35 16.15 -2.41 -1.85
C GLU A 35 15.00 -2.46 -0.83
N CYS A 36 13.97 -3.30 -1.05
CA CYS A 36 12.78 -3.32 -0.20
C CYS A 36 12.82 -4.41 0.88
N ALA A 37 13.40 -5.58 0.59
CA ALA A 37 13.37 -6.75 1.48
C ALA A 37 14.09 -6.54 2.83
N SER A 38 15.01 -5.58 2.91
CA SER A 38 15.70 -5.21 4.17
C SER A 38 14.77 -4.65 5.25
N CYS A 39 13.60 -4.11 4.84
CA CYS A 39 12.59 -3.51 5.71
C CYS A 39 11.23 -4.21 5.62
N HIS A 40 10.87 -4.71 4.44
CA HIS A 40 9.58 -5.32 4.15
C HIS A 40 9.68 -6.84 4.09
N ASN A 41 8.72 -7.53 4.69
CA ASN A 41 8.56 -8.97 4.49
C ASN A 41 7.88 -9.22 3.13
N ILE A 42 8.64 -9.79 2.20
CA ILE A 42 8.22 -10.02 0.81
C ILE A 42 7.68 -11.45 0.60
N THR A 43 8.13 -12.40 1.41
CA THR A 43 7.84 -13.83 1.20
C THR A 43 6.80 -14.40 2.18
N GLY A 44 6.49 -13.66 3.27
CA GLY A 44 5.63 -14.19 4.33
C GLY A 44 6.32 -15.25 5.19
N PRO A 45 5.60 -15.86 6.14
CA PRO A 45 4.33 -15.38 6.66
C PRO A 45 4.48 -14.10 7.52
N ALA A 46 3.33 -13.51 7.92
CA ALA A 46 3.34 -12.41 8.89
C ALA A 46 3.84 -12.88 10.27
N PRO A 47 4.45 -11.98 11.09
CA PRO A 47 4.89 -12.33 12.43
C PRO A 47 3.76 -12.86 13.30
N THR A 48 4.01 -13.99 13.99
CA THR A 48 3.05 -14.65 14.86
C THR A 48 3.27 -14.35 16.35
N THR A 49 4.29 -13.56 16.70
CA THR A 49 4.59 -13.13 18.06
C THR A 49 4.48 -11.61 18.18
N VAL A 50 4.15 -11.13 19.38
CA VAL A 50 4.10 -9.67 19.68
C VAL A 50 5.46 -9.02 19.44
N ASP A 51 6.52 -9.67 19.87
CA ASP A 51 7.89 -9.21 19.70
C ASP A 51 8.28 -9.09 18.19
N GLY A 52 7.88 -10.06 17.36
CA GLY A 52 8.06 -9.98 15.91
C GLY A 52 7.34 -8.80 15.29
N VAL A 53 6.14 -8.45 15.79
CA VAL A 53 5.39 -7.26 15.33
C VAL A 53 6.05 -5.96 15.80
N ILE A 54 6.55 -5.91 17.04
CA ILE A 54 7.25 -4.72 17.58
C ILE A 54 8.56 -4.46 16.80
N ARG A 55 9.28 -5.49 16.38
CA ARG A 55 10.52 -5.35 15.58
C ARG A 55 10.30 -5.09 14.10
N ARG A 56 9.04 -5.09 13.62
CA ARG A 56 8.71 -4.86 12.21
C ARG A 56 9.13 -3.43 11.80
N LYS A 57 10.00 -3.33 10.81
CA LYS A 57 10.49 -2.05 10.29
C LYS A 57 9.50 -1.37 9.34
N ALA A 58 8.77 -2.17 8.54
CA ALA A 58 7.83 -1.69 7.54
C ALA A 58 6.67 -2.69 7.35
N PRO A 59 5.56 -2.30 6.70
CA PRO A 59 4.45 -3.20 6.40
C PRO A 59 4.86 -4.40 5.55
N ASP A 60 4.23 -5.56 5.79
CA ASP A 60 4.39 -6.74 4.95
C ASP A 60 3.89 -6.47 3.52
N LEU A 61 4.60 -6.99 2.52
CA LEU A 61 4.31 -6.84 1.10
C LEU A 61 4.01 -8.18 0.40
N PHE A 62 4.13 -9.33 1.06
CA PHE A 62 3.87 -10.64 0.44
C PHE A 62 2.42 -10.83 -0.05
N TYR A 63 1.52 -9.89 0.24
CA TYR A 63 0.15 -9.80 -0.29
C TYR A 63 -0.15 -8.42 -0.92
N ALA A 64 0.87 -7.74 -1.40
CA ALA A 64 0.73 -6.37 -1.92
C ALA A 64 -0.27 -6.27 -3.07
N GLY A 65 -0.30 -7.25 -3.98
CA GLY A 65 -1.22 -7.30 -5.12
C GLY A 65 -2.67 -7.56 -4.74
N SER A 66 -2.94 -8.18 -3.57
CA SER A 66 -4.29 -8.26 -3.02
C SER A 66 -4.73 -6.94 -2.39
N LYS A 67 -3.80 -6.15 -1.87
CA LYS A 67 -4.03 -4.98 -1.03
C LYS A 67 -4.09 -3.66 -1.78
N PHE A 68 -3.10 -3.41 -2.65
CA PHE A 68 -2.91 -2.11 -3.26
C PHE A 68 -3.49 -2.01 -4.66
N LYS A 69 -3.88 -0.80 -5.06
CA LYS A 69 -4.14 -0.44 -6.44
C LYS A 69 -2.82 -0.10 -7.13
N ARG A 70 -2.59 -0.67 -8.31
CA ARG A 70 -1.34 -0.54 -9.06
C ARG A 70 -0.95 0.91 -9.32
N ASP A 71 -1.89 1.70 -9.87
CA ASP A 71 -1.60 3.07 -10.30
C ASP A 71 -1.23 3.98 -9.12
N TRP A 72 -1.91 3.81 -8.00
CA TRP A 72 -1.54 4.49 -6.77
C TRP A 72 -0.13 4.10 -6.33
N LEU A 73 0.21 2.80 -6.38
CA LEU A 73 1.52 2.31 -5.97
C LEU A 73 2.64 2.87 -6.84
N VAL A 74 2.45 2.93 -8.17
CA VAL A 74 3.40 3.56 -9.11
C VAL A 74 3.63 5.04 -8.75
N ALA A 75 2.59 5.80 -8.50
CA ALA A 75 2.71 7.21 -8.12
C ALA A 75 3.39 7.38 -6.74
N TRP A 76 3.00 6.55 -5.77
CA TRP A 76 3.54 6.62 -4.41
C TRP A 76 5.03 6.23 -4.33
N LEU A 77 5.49 5.25 -5.10
CA LEU A 77 6.90 4.82 -5.14
C LEU A 77 7.84 5.91 -5.67
N GLN A 78 7.33 6.86 -6.46
CA GLN A 78 8.11 8.01 -6.94
C GLN A 78 8.21 9.12 -5.88
N ASN A 79 7.17 9.28 -5.03
CA ASN A 79 7.13 10.28 -3.98
C ASN A 79 6.43 9.76 -2.73
N PRO A 80 7.07 8.90 -1.93
CA PRO A 80 6.47 8.28 -0.76
C PRO A 80 6.04 9.28 0.31
N THR A 81 4.81 9.10 0.80
CA THR A 81 4.24 9.89 1.90
C THR A 81 4.03 9.02 3.14
N ILE A 82 3.90 9.65 4.31
CA ILE A 82 3.64 8.95 5.57
C ILE A 82 2.16 8.58 5.66
N ILE A 83 1.85 7.27 5.58
CA ILE A 83 0.50 6.72 5.73
C ILE A 83 0.16 6.41 7.19
N ARG A 84 1.18 6.13 8.01
CA ARG A 84 1.05 5.86 9.45
C ARG A 84 1.72 6.96 10.23
N ARG A 85 0.93 7.88 10.77
CA ARG A 85 1.44 9.05 11.49
C ARG A 85 2.09 8.73 12.84
N ALA A 86 1.86 7.54 13.36
CA ALA A 86 2.54 7.00 14.55
C ALA A 86 3.56 5.90 14.21
N GLY A 87 4.04 5.87 12.95
CA GLY A 87 4.98 4.86 12.48
C GLY A 87 4.35 3.48 12.25
N THR A 88 5.17 2.51 11.87
CA THR A 88 4.73 1.12 11.67
C THR A 88 4.30 0.47 12.98
N MET A 89 5.02 0.76 14.06
CA MET A 89 4.73 0.33 15.43
C MET A 89 4.79 1.55 16.35
N LEU A 90 3.62 1.98 16.85
CA LEU A 90 3.48 3.15 17.72
C LEU A 90 4.48 3.16 18.89
N LEU A 91 4.70 2.03 19.55
CA LEU A 91 5.58 1.94 20.72
C LEU A 91 7.04 2.35 20.43
N ASN A 92 7.51 2.23 19.19
CA ASN A 92 8.86 2.61 18.79
C ASN A 92 9.00 4.14 18.58
N HIS A 93 7.92 4.89 18.70
CA HIS A 93 7.85 6.31 18.37
C HIS A 93 7.25 7.15 19.50
N ILE A 94 7.10 6.58 20.71
CA ILE A 94 6.60 7.27 21.89
C ILE A 94 7.77 7.84 22.70
N VAL A 95 7.57 9.06 23.18
CA VAL A 95 8.38 9.71 24.23
C VAL A 95 7.46 10.17 25.36
N VAL A 96 7.96 10.20 26.56
CA VAL A 96 7.21 10.71 27.72
C VAL A 96 7.62 12.16 27.96
N GLU A 97 6.69 13.09 27.81
CA GLU A 97 6.86 14.51 28.08
C GLU A 97 5.78 14.97 29.08
N ASP A 98 6.19 15.59 30.16
CA ASP A 98 5.30 16.05 31.23
C ASP A 98 4.38 14.94 31.80
N GLY A 99 4.91 13.71 31.91
CA GLY A 99 4.18 12.54 32.38
C GLY A 99 3.10 12.02 31.42
N LYS A 100 3.15 12.40 30.14
CA LYS A 100 2.21 11.97 29.10
C LYS A 100 2.94 11.37 27.91
N ASP A 101 2.37 10.30 27.37
CA ASP A 101 2.85 9.70 26.12
C ASP A 101 2.59 10.64 24.94
N ARG A 102 3.63 10.92 24.18
CA ARG A 102 3.56 11.70 22.93
C ARG A 102 4.27 10.97 21.82
N ILE A 103 3.81 11.17 20.59
CA ILE A 103 4.49 10.66 19.41
C ILE A 103 5.63 11.62 19.08
N ASN A 104 6.84 11.07 18.93
CA ASN A 104 7.96 11.80 18.40
C ASN A 104 7.97 11.71 16.86
N PRO A 105 7.54 12.76 16.15
CA PRO A 105 7.45 12.74 14.68
C PRO A 105 8.81 12.61 13.99
N ASP A 106 9.90 13.04 14.64
CA ASP A 106 11.24 13.03 14.07
C ASP A 106 11.80 11.62 13.88
N THR A 107 11.22 10.65 14.59
CA THR A 107 11.58 9.23 14.46
C THR A 107 10.81 8.54 13.32
N ILE A 108 9.77 9.18 12.75
CA ILE A 108 8.92 8.61 11.72
C ILE A 108 9.38 9.11 10.36
N LYS A 109 9.96 8.21 9.56
CA LYS A 109 10.46 8.55 8.23
C LYS A 109 9.55 7.94 7.16
N PRO A 110 9.34 8.61 6.03
CA PRO A 110 8.69 7.98 4.87
C PRO A 110 9.55 6.84 4.34
N CYS A 111 8.97 5.99 3.50
CA CYS A 111 9.74 5.00 2.76
C CYS A 111 10.85 5.71 1.96
N ALA A 112 12.05 5.13 1.96
CA ALA A 112 13.20 5.71 1.29
C ALA A 112 13.16 5.59 -0.25
N ALA A 113 12.24 4.80 -0.81
CA ALA A 113 12.06 4.67 -2.25
C ALA A 113 11.79 6.07 -2.86
N LYS A 114 12.52 6.39 -3.91
CA LYS A 114 12.29 7.54 -4.81
C LYS A 114 12.66 7.06 -6.21
N LEU A 115 11.81 6.21 -6.75
CA LEU A 115 12.07 5.52 -8.00
C LEU A 115 11.77 6.41 -9.21
N SER A 116 12.45 6.18 -10.34
CA SER A 116 12.01 6.72 -11.62
C SER A 116 10.64 6.17 -12.00
N GLN A 117 9.97 6.77 -12.96
CA GLN A 117 8.68 6.29 -13.46
C GLN A 117 8.76 4.82 -13.92
N GLU A 118 9.79 4.46 -14.68
CA GLU A 118 9.98 3.13 -15.23
C GLU A 118 10.29 2.11 -14.12
N ALA A 119 11.15 2.46 -13.15
CA ALA A 119 11.45 1.61 -12.01
C ALA A 119 10.24 1.42 -11.11
N ALA A 120 9.46 2.48 -10.87
CA ALA A 120 8.22 2.41 -10.10
C ALA A 120 7.16 1.51 -10.75
N GLN A 121 7.04 1.56 -12.09
CA GLN A 121 6.17 0.66 -12.85
C GLN A 121 6.63 -0.80 -12.70
N ALA A 122 7.91 -1.08 -12.92
CA ALA A 122 8.46 -2.42 -12.83
C ALA A 122 8.31 -3.02 -11.42
N VAL A 123 8.59 -2.22 -10.37
CA VAL A 123 8.41 -2.62 -8.98
C VAL A 123 6.93 -2.86 -8.67
N ALA A 124 6.03 -1.95 -9.08
CA ALA A 124 4.60 -2.13 -8.87
C ALA A 124 4.09 -3.38 -9.59
N ASP A 125 4.51 -3.65 -10.83
CA ASP A 125 4.12 -4.85 -11.57
C ASP A 125 4.56 -6.12 -10.85
N HIS A 126 5.77 -6.16 -10.32
CA HIS A 126 6.22 -7.29 -9.51
C HIS A 126 5.39 -7.42 -8.22
N LEU A 127 5.17 -6.34 -7.47
CA LEU A 127 4.37 -6.37 -6.25
C LEU A 127 2.91 -6.78 -6.50
N MET A 128 2.34 -6.48 -7.67
CA MET A 128 1.01 -6.94 -8.06
C MET A 128 0.91 -8.45 -8.29
N THR A 129 2.03 -9.14 -8.47
CA THR A 129 2.05 -10.61 -8.52
C THR A 129 1.97 -11.27 -7.14
N LEU A 130 2.32 -10.53 -6.07
CA LEU A 130 2.29 -11.01 -4.68
C LEU A 130 0.86 -10.94 -4.16
N LYS A 131 0.10 -12.02 -4.34
CA LYS A 131 -1.32 -12.11 -3.98
C LYS A 131 -1.58 -13.21 -2.97
N ASP A 132 -2.65 -13.05 -2.23
CA ASP A 132 -3.29 -14.10 -1.46
C ASP A 132 -4.44 -14.66 -2.29
N ASP A 133 -4.26 -15.86 -2.81
CA ASP A 133 -5.23 -16.51 -3.70
C ASP A 133 -6.52 -16.95 -2.98
N THR A 134 -6.52 -16.94 -1.65
CA THR A 134 -7.71 -17.27 -0.85
C THR A 134 -8.61 -16.07 -0.59
N MET A 135 -8.14 -14.85 -0.88
CA MET A 135 -8.96 -13.65 -0.76
C MET A 135 -10.08 -13.67 -1.81
N LYS A 136 -11.33 -13.57 -1.34
CA LYS A 136 -12.49 -13.51 -2.24
C LYS A 136 -12.47 -12.19 -3.01
N ALA A 137 -12.59 -12.29 -4.32
CA ALA A 137 -12.72 -11.15 -5.22
C ALA A 137 -14.20 -10.84 -5.53
N GLY A 138 -14.51 -9.57 -5.82
CA GLY A 138 -15.86 -9.14 -6.22
C GLY A 138 -16.88 -9.19 -5.08
N VAL A 139 -16.43 -9.12 -3.82
CA VAL A 139 -17.32 -9.13 -2.64
C VAL A 139 -18.05 -7.80 -2.48
N VAL A 140 -17.40 -6.71 -2.88
CA VAL A 140 -17.95 -5.35 -2.81
C VAL A 140 -17.82 -4.66 -4.15
N ASP A 141 -18.95 -4.24 -4.73
CA ASP A 141 -18.96 -3.36 -5.90
C ASP A 141 -18.73 -1.91 -5.46
N PRO A 142 -17.56 -1.31 -5.74
CA PRO A 142 -17.25 0.06 -5.33
C PRO A 142 -18.14 1.13 -6.01
N ALA A 143 -18.86 0.78 -7.07
CA ALA A 143 -19.82 1.66 -7.76
C ALA A 143 -21.21 1.64 -7.10
N MET A 144 -21.45 0.75 -6.14
CA MET A 144 -22.74 0.63 -5.46
C MET A 144 -23.08 1.94 -4.72
N LYS A 145 -24.32 2.39 -4.88
CA LYS A 145 -24.84 3.54 -4.14
C LYS A 145 -25.08 3.19 -2.69
N PHE A 146 -24.62 4.02 -1.78
CA PHE A 146 -24.78 3.83 -0.35
C PHE A 146 -25.10 5.13 0.39
N SER A 147 -25.61 5.02 1.61
CA SER A 147 -25.89 6.17 2.47
C SER A 147 -24.61 6.63 3.17
N GLN A 148 -24.02 7.71 2.68
CA GLN A 148 -22.81 8.29 3.28
C GLN A 148 -23.05 8.73 4.75
N SER A 149 -24.21 9.26 5.08
CA SER A 149 -24.53 9.69 6.45
C SER A 149 -24.57 8.50 7.41
N LYS A 150 -25.22 7.40 7.03
CA LYS A 150 -25.23 6.15 7.83
C LYS A 150 -23.81 5.58 7.98
N ALA A 151 -23.04 5.54 6.92
CA ALA A 151 -21.67 5.04 6.94
C ALA A 151 -20.76 5.90 7.85
N ARG A 152 -20.86 7.23 7.76
CA ARG A 152 -20.15 8.16 8.66
C ARG A 152 -20.53 7.98 10.12
N LEU A 153 -21.82 7.85 10.41
CA LEU A 153 -22.30 7.59 11.78
C LEU A 153 -21.73 6.25 12.30
N LEU A 154 -21.75 5.22 11.47
CA LEU A 154 -21.23 3.90 11.81
C LEU A 154 -19.73 3.96 12.18
N ILE A 155 -18.88 4.52 11.33
CA ILE A 155 -17.42 4.56 11.54
C ILE A 155 -16.97 5.52 12.65
N THR A 156 -17.76 6.58 12.93
CA THR A 156 -17.34 7.63 13.88
C THR A 156 -18.00 7.55 15.25
N LYS A 157 -19.15 6.88 15.38
CA LYS A 157 -19.96 6.88 16.60
C LYS A 157 -20.38 5.49 17.08
N GLN A 158 -20.68 4.58 16.17
CA GLN A 158 -21.17 3.26 16.55
C GLN A 158 -20.07 2.22 16.67
N LEU A 159 -18.95 2.42 15.97
CA LEU A 159 -17.78 1.54 15.99
C LEU A 159 -16.53 2.31 16.42
N PRO A 160 -15.55 1.64 17.03
CA PRO A 160 -14.35 2.28 17.59
C PRO A 160 -13.28 2.63 16.54
N CYS A 161 -13.60 2.60 15.25
CA CYS A 161 -12.63 2.78 14.15
C CYS A 161 -11.84 4.10 14.27
N SER A 162 -12.55 5.20 14.58
CA SER A 162 -11.94 6.52 14.75
C SER A 162 -11.06 6.64 16.01
N GLY A 163 -11.06 5.67 16.92
CA GLY A 163 -10.11 5.64 18.03
C GLY A 163 -8.65 5.47 17.56
N CYS A 164 -8.45 4.71 16.46
CA CYS A 164 -7.12 4.42 15.91
C CYS A 164 -6.87 5.08 14.56
N HIS A 165 -7.92 5.27 13.74
CA HIS A 165 -7.80 5.71 12.36
C HIS A 165 -8.20 7.16 12.18
N GLN A 166 -7.31 7.94 11.56
CA GLN A 166 -7.62 9.29 11.13
C GLN A 166 -8.49 9.27 9.88
N LEU A 167 -9.53 10.10 9.91
CA LEU A 167 -10.54 10.30 8.87
C LEU A 167 -10.65 11.79 8.55
N GLN A 168 -10.98 12.12 7.31
CA GLN A 168 -11.26 13.49 6.90
C GLN A 168 -12.63 13.58 6.22
N PHE A 169 -13.45 14.51 6.66
CA PHE A 169 -14.76 14.84 6.08
C PHE A 169 -14.82 16.34 5.78
N GLY A 170 -14.60 16.69 4.53
CA GLY A 170 -14.41 18.08 4.12
C GLY A 170 -13.16 18.67 4.80
N LYS A 171 -13.31 19.77 5.53
CA LYS A 171 -12.21 20.41 6.28
C LYS A 171 -11.96 19.79 7.66
N ARG A 172 -12.83 18.90 8.12
CA ARG A 172 -12.73 18.33 9.46
C ARG A 172 -11.93 17.05 9.46
N ILE A 173 -10.84 17.05 10.22
CA ILE A 173 -10.01 15.86 10.51
C ILE A 173 -10.41 15.36 11.90
N ILE A 174 -10.65 14.05 12.01
CA ILE A 174 -11.00 13.38 13.26
C ILE A 174 -10.26 12.05 13.37
N GLY A 175 -10.16 11.54 14.58
CA GLY A 175 -9.64 10.20 14.86
C GLY A 175 -8.20 10.16 15.31
N GLY A 176 -7.79 8.97 15.75
CA GLY A 176 -6.45 8.67 16.23
C GLY A 176 -5.46 8.44 15.09
N VAL A 177 -4.19 8.27 15.47
CA VAL A 177 -3.06 8.13 14.52
C VAL A 177 -2.30 6.81 14.67
N SER A 178 -2.71 5.94 15.59
CA SER A 178 -2.06 4.64 15.82
C SER A 178 -2.32 3.63 14.70
N GLY A 179 -3.43 3.77 13.97
CA GLY A 179 -3.71 3.06 12.72
C GLY A 179 -3.29 3.86 11.48
N PRO A 180 -3.26 3.23 10.29
CA PRO A 180 -3.06 3.97 9.03
C PRO A 180 -4.21 4.97 8.81
N ILE A 181 -3.88 6.13 8.25
CA ILE A 181 -4.90 7.11 7.87
C ILE A 181 -5.83 6.52 6.82
N LEU A 182 -7.13 6.80 6.94
CA LEU A 182 -8.15 6.36 5.97
C LEU A 182 -8.49 7.44 4.94
N THR A 183 -8.12 8.69 5.19
CA THR A 183 -8.09 9.71 4.13
C THR A 183 -7.24 9.17 2.97
N GLU A 184 -7.74 9.23 1.75
CA GLU A 184 -7.10 8.66 0.55
C GLU A 184 -7.01 7.12 0.52
N ALA A 185 -7.67 6.41 1.44
CA ALA A 185 -7.63 4.95 1.44
C ALA A 185 -8.27 4.36 0.19
N GLY A 186 -9.27 5.03 -0.38
CA GLY A 186 -9.93 4.62 -1.62
C GLY A 186 -9.04 4.72 -2.84
N GLN A 187 -8.07 5.63 -2.85
CA GLN A 187 -7.09 5.69 -3.95
C GLN A 187 -6.12 4.51 -3.92
N ARG A 188 -5.70 4.06 -2.73
CA ARG A 188 -4.59 3.12 -2.56
C ARG A 188 -4.98 1.66 -2.35
N LEU A 189 -6.20 1.38 -1.83
CA LEU A 189 -6.59 0.05 -1.39
C LEU A 189 -7.65 -0.59 -2.29
N ASN A 190 -7.51 -1.90 -2.49
CA ASN A 190 -8.52 -2.73 -3.12
C ASN A 190 -9.75 -2.85 -2.17
N PRO A 191 -10.99 -2.62 -2.65
CA PRO A 191 -12.20 -2.76 -1.85
C PRO A 191 -12.37 -4.15 -1.20
N ASP A 192 -12.08 -5.23 -1.91
CA ASP A 192 -12.19 -6.58 -1.36
C ASP A 192 -11.18 -6.81 -0.23
N TRP A 193 -9.99 -6.22 -0.34
CA TRP A 193 -9.01 -6.27 0.76
C TRP A 193 -9.48 -5.45 1.96
N ILE A 194 -10.10 -4.27 1.76
CA ILE A 194 -10.68 -3.48 2.85
C ILE A 194 -11.75 -4.31 3.58
N TYR A 195 -12.65 -4.93 2.82
CA TYR A 195 -13.70 -5.80 3.36
C TYR A 195 -13.12 -6.94 4.19
N SER A 196 -12.20 -7.71 3.62
CA SER A 196 -11.52 -8.84 4.27
C SER A 196 -10.75 -8.40 5.52
N ARG A 197 -10.08 -7.24 5.47
CA ARG A 197 -9.35 -6.69 6.61
C ARG A 197 -10.27 -6.30 7.76
N ILE A 198 -11.47 -5.77 7.48
CA ILE A 198 -12.48 -5.46 8.50
C ILE A 198 -13.09 -6.76 9.05
N GLU A 199 -13.31 -7.74 8.20
CA GLU A 199 -13.89 -9.03 8.58
C GLU A 199 -13.01 -9.82 9.53
N ASN A 200 -11.75 -9.97 9.19
CA ASN A 200 -10.78 -10.73 9.97
C ASN A 200 -9.38 -10.12 9.89
N PRO A 201 -9.09 -9.09 10.68
CA PRO A 201 -7.78 -8.43 10.65
C PRO A 201 -6.63 -9.37 11.05
N GLN A 202 -6.88 -10.39 11.89
CA GLN A 202 -5.89 -11.38 12.33
C GLN A 202 -5.51 -12.36 11.22
N TYR A 203 -6.32 -12.52 10.19
CA TYR A 203 -5.96 -13.31 9.01
C TYR A 203 -4.72 -12.71 8.30
N TRP A 204 -4.72 -11.39 8.12
CA TRP A 204 -3.65 -10.68 7.43
C TRP A 204 -2.43 -10.41 8.32
N ASP A 205 -2.65 -10.28 9.62
CA ASP A 205 -1.63 -9.99 10.61
C ASP A 205 -2.08 -10.59 11.95
N PRO A 206 -1.60 -11.81 12.29
CA PRO A 206 -2.10 -12.58 13.44
C PRO A 206 -1.99 -11.86 14.78
N LYS A 207 -1.07 -10.90 14.89
CA LYS A 207 -0.83 -10.11 16.12
C LYS A 207 -1.14 -8.63 15.92
N THR A 208 -1.96 -8.31 14.94
CA THR A 208 -2.42 -6.91 14.75
C THR A 208 -3.20 -6.40 15.96
N TRP A 209 -3.03 -5.12 16.24
CA TRP A 209 -3.81 -4.44 17.28
C TRP A 209 -5.18 -3.97 16.78
N MET A 210 -5.46 -4.09 15.50
CA MET A 210 -6.80 -3.87 14.97
C MET A 210 -7.74 -4.98 15.50
N PRO A 211 -8.77 -4.64 16.31
CA PRO A 211 -9.67 -5.64 16.87
C PRO A 211 -10.58 -6.23 15.80
N LYS A 212 -10.89 -7.51 15.95
CA LYS A 212 -11.99 -8.13 15.20
C LYS A 212 -13.32 -7.71 15.84
N ILE A 213 -14.13 -7.00 15.09
CA ILE A 213 -15.42 -6.49 15.57
C ILE A 213 -16.54 -7.28 14.89
N GLY A 214 -17.38 -7.92 15.70
CA GLY A 214 -18.58 -8.61 15.19
C GLY A 214 -19.55 -7.63 14.56
N MET A 215 -19.85 -7.79 13.27
CA MET A 215 -20.83 -6.98 12.55
C MET A 215 -21.45 -7.78 11.40
N SER A 216 -22.64 -7.34 10.95
CA SER A 216 -23.30 -7.95 9.80
C SER A 216 -22.53 -7.66 8.49
N HIS A 217 -22.82 -8.45 7.46
CA HIS A 217 -22.30 -8.24 6.11
C HIS A 217 -22.59 -6.81 5.62
N GLU A 218 -23.82 -6.34 5.77
CA GLU A 218 -24.27 -5.03 5.29
C GLU A 218 -23.52 -3.87 5.96
N LYS A 219 -23.21 -3.98 7.26
CA LYS A 219 -22.41 -2.96 7.96
C LYS A 219 -20.98 -2.96 7.46
N ARG A 220 -20.40 -4.14 7.20
CA ARG A 220 -19.04 -4.29 6.68
C ARG A 220 -18.94 -3.73 5.27
N GLU A 221 -19.91 -4.06 4.42
CA GLU A 221 -20.02 -3.53 3.06
C GLU A 221 -20.15 -2.00 3.07
N LEU A 222 -21.02 -1.45 3.91
CA LEU A 222 -21.22 -0.01 4.08
C LEU A 222 -19.93 0.71 4.49
N LEU A 223 -19.15 0.14 5.42
CA LEU A 223 -17.83 0.66 5.81
C LEU A 223 -16.82 0.59 4.66
N THR A 224 -16.81 -0.52 3.94
CA THR A 224 -15.91 -0.71 2.79
C THR A 224 -16.20 0.31 1.71
N LEU A 225 -17.46 0.53 1.37
CA LEU A 225 -17.87 1.54 0.39
C LEU A 225 -17.48 2.96 0.84
N LEU A 226 -17.68 3.30 2.11
CA LEU A 226 -17.25 4.59 2.63
C LEU A 226 -15.73 4.76 2.52
N ILE A 227 -14.95 3.78 2.98
CA ILE A 227 -13.47 3.84 2.94
C ILE A 227 -12.97 3.87 1.49
N SER A 228 -13.58 3.11 0.59
CA SER A 228 -13.25 3.10 -0.84
C SER A 228 -13.59 4.42 -1.55
N SER A 229 -14.49 5.22 -0.99
CA SER A 229 -14.86 6.54 -1.52
C SER A 229 -14.01 7.69 -0.95
N MET A 230 -13.09 7.41 -0.03
CA MET A 230 -12.17 8.41 0.54
C MET A 230 -10.99 8.64 -0.40
N ASN A 231 -10.96 9.83 -1.04
CA ASN A 231 -9.96 10.26 -2.02
C ASN A 231 -9.30 11.56 -1.59
#